data_dcda1c29861c6152524e479777512437
#
_entry.id   dcda1c29861c6152524e479777512437
#
_cell.length_a   1.000
_cell.length_b   1.000
_cell.length_c   1.000
_cell.angle_alpha   90.00
_cell.angle_beta   90.00
_cell.angle_gamma   90.00
#
_symmetry.space_group_name_H-M   'P 1'
#
loop_
_entity.id
_entity.type
_entity.pdbx_description
1 polymer ?
#
loop_
_entity_poly.entity_id
_entity_poly.type
_entity_poly.pdbx_seq_one_letter_code
_entity_poly.pdbx_strand_id
1 'polypeptide(L)'
;MDELVISSHGNIESAKEFINSLEKSQFTFCLVISYTETSEIPGITIAGADKEFLKFTSPADAEFLRHGHCKCIDSIPMSPDGKPTPALLTKVALDSAKIPHFVVNAGSKISPDTSHFDSQLEFGKNISESKALSPEKISEAVEFGKIIGRSISQPNQCLIIGESIPGGTTTALAVLKGFGINTSVSSSMPKNPIEIKNQTVSNALKRLKSDDPINVISELGDPMIPVVAGILSESSKITRVILAGGTQMTAVLAFAKRIGYNKQNTAIGCTSYILDDGDAKFLETVKQIDDIPVISVNPLLSESKFAGLRSYSEGFVKEGAGAGGCMIASLLKSRMTSEKLLELIEKEYQRISALKSN
;
A
#
# COMPACT_ATOMS: atom_id res chain seq x y z
N MET A 1 -26.38 17.75 5.52
CA MET A 1 -25.44 16.65 5.82
C MET A 1 -24.43 16.72 4.71
N ASP A 2 -23.27 17.30 5.02
CA ASP A 2 -22.17 17.35 4.06
C ASP A 2 -21.84 15.90 3.69
N GLU A 3 -21.86 15.58 2.39
CA GLU A 3 -21.55 14.25 1.91
C GLU A 3 -20.17 13.88 2.42
N LEU A 4 -20.11 12.83 3.24
CA LEU A 4 -18.84 12.18 3.59
C LEU A 4 -18.15 11.86 2.27
N VAL A 5 -16.96 12.44 2.05
CA VAL A 5 -16.15 12.28 0.84
C VAL A 5 -15.60 10.83 0.72
N ILE A 6 -16.25 9.89 1.41
CA ILE A 6 -16.01 8.45 1.33
C ILE A 6 -17.02 7.86 0.37
N SER A 7 -16.53 7.30 -0.73
CA SER A 7 -17.35 6.68 -1.76
C SER A 7 -17.25 5.15 -1.72
N SER A 8 -18.38 4.50 -1.99
CA SER A 8 -18.50 3.04 -2.07
C SER A 8 -18.49 2.59 -3.52
N HIS A 9 -17.76 1.52 -3.83
CA HIS A 9 -17.61 1.00 -5.20
C HIS A 9 -17.79 -0.52 -5.23
N GLY A 10 -18.01 -1.06 -6.43
CA GLY A 10 -18.29 -2.48 -6.62
C GLY A 10 -19.64 -2.88 -6.03
N ASN A 11 -19.68 -3.73 -5.04
CA ASN A 11 -20.89 -4.07 -4.29
C ASN A 11 -21.18 -2.95 -3.27
N ILE A 12 -21.97 -1.95 -3.69
CA ILE A 12 -22.25 -0.73 -2.91
C ILE A 12 -22.93 -1.03 -1.58
N GLU A 13 -23.84 -2.01 -1.54
CA GLU A 13 -24.55 -2.39 -0.32
C GLU A 13 -23.59 -2.95 0.72
N SER A 14 -22.77 -3.92 0.31
CA SER A 14 -21.72 -4.49 1.16
C SER A 14 -20.70 -3.45 1.63
N ALA A 15 -20.34 -2.48 0.78
CA ALA A 15 -19.45 -1.39 1.15
C ALA A 15 -20.07 -0.46 2.21
N LYS A 16 -21.35 -0.10 2.08
CA LYS A 16 -22.08 0.67 3.07
C LYS A 16 -22.21 -0.07 4.40
N GLU A 17 -22.54 -1.36 4.37
CA GLU A 17 -22.60 -2.19 5.57
C GLU A 17 -21.24 -2.26 6.27
N PHE A 18 -20.16 -2.42 5.51
CA PHE A 18 -18.81 -2.42 6.04
C PHE A 18 -18.49 -1.08 6.71
N ILE A 19 -18.73 0.06 6.05
CA ILE A 19 -18.52 1.40 6.62
C ILE A 19 -19.32 1.57 7.92
N ASN A 20 -20.60 1.23 7.92
CA ASN A 20 -21.45 1.33 9.11
C ASN A 20 -20.92 0.49 10.27
N SER A 21 -20.35 -0.67 9.97
CA SER A 21 -19.73 -1.54 11.00
C SER A 21 -18.49 -0.93 11.65
N LEU A 22 -17.90 0.10 11.05
CA LEU A 22 -16.70 0.77 11.56
C LEU A 22 -17.00 1.92 12.53
N GLU A 23 -18.24 2.39 12.64
CA GLU A 23 -18.59 3.59 13.43
C GLU A 23 -18.12 3.56 14.88
N LYS A 24 -18.07 2.38 15.50
CA LYS A 24 -17.62 2.19 16.89
C LYS A 24 -16.29 1.47 17.00
N SER A 25 -15.60 1.25 15.87
CA SER A 25 -14.36 0.51 15.85
C SER A 25 -13.20 1.35 16.38
N GLN A 26 -12.27 0.68 17.05
CA GLN A 26 -10.95 1.22 17.34
C GLN A 26 -10.04 0.92 16.14
N PHE A 27 -9.41 1.95 15.59
CA PHE A 27 -8.52 1.78 14.46
C PHE A 27 -7.07 1.58 14.91
N THR A 28 -6.37 0.70 14.23
CA THR A 28 -4.91 0.52 14.35
C THR A 28 -4.33 0.36 12.95
N PHE A 29 -3.19 0.96 12.70
CA PHE A 29 -2.52 0.88 11.40
C PHE A 29 -1.25 0.04 11.47
N CYS A 30 -1.06 -0.83 10.49
CA CYS A 30 0.14 -1.61 10.25
C CYS A 30 0.76 -1.21 8.91
N LEU A 31 1.94 -0.59 8.93
CA LEU A 31 2.73 -0.35 7.74
C LEU A 31 3.67 -1.54 7.50
N VAL A 32 3.53 -2.21 6.38
CA VAL A 32 4.46 -3.27 5.94
C VAL A 32 5.44 -2.70 4.93
N ILE A 33 6.71 -2.67 5.29
CA ILE A 33 7.78 -2.16 4.43
C ILE A 33 8.55 -3.32 3.79
N SER A 34 8.98 -3.12 2.54
CA SER A 34 9.74 -4.13 1.79
C SER A 34 10.58 -3.49 0.69
N TYR A 35 11.36 -4.32 -0.01
CA TYR A 35 12.12 -3.94 -1.19
C TYR A 35 12.15 -5.07 -2.21
N THR A 36 12.24 -4.70 -3.50
CA THR A 36 12.50 -5.63 -4.60
C THR A 36 13.49 -5.03 -5.60
N GLU A 37 14.47 -5.83 -6.03
CA GLU A 37 15.41 -5.43 -7.08
C GLU A 37 14.71 -5.19 -8.44
N THR A 38 13.47 -5.64 -8.60
CA THR A 38 12.63 -5.29 -9.76
C THR A 38 12.47 -3.77 -9.88
N SER A 39 12.48 -3.02 -8.77
CA SER A 39 12.42 -1.56 -8.78
C SER A 39 13.64 -0.90 -9.42
N GLU A 40 14.76 -1.60 -9.50
CA GLU A 40 16.02 -1.10 -10.06
C GLU A 40 16.05 -1.12 -11.59
N ILE A 41 15.04 -1.71 -12.25
CA ILE A 41 14.91 -1.69 -13.72
C ILE A 41 14.69 -0.24 -14.16
N PRO A 42 15.53 0.29 -15.08
CA PRO A 42 15.42 1.68 -15.50
C PRO A 42 14.03 2.05 -16.03
N GLY A 43 13.45 3.11 -15.52
CA GLY A 43 12.15 3.64 -15.95
C GLY A 43 10.92 2.92 -15.39
N ILE A 44 11.06 1.96 -14.50
CA ILE A 44 9.91 1.19 -13.95
C ILE A 44 9.19 1.92 -12.82
N THR A 45 9.88 2.80 -12.12
CA THR A 45 9.36 3.60 -11.00
C THR A 45 10.06 4.96 -10.92
N ILE A 46 9.40 5.93 -10.28
CA ILE A 46 9.99 7.22 -9.89
C ILE A 46 10.25 7.31 -8.39
N ALA A 47 10.06 6.23 -7.64
CA ALA A 47 10.42 6.20 -6.23
C ALA A 47 11.93 6.41 -6.06
N GLY A 48 12.32 7.20 -5.04
CA GLY A 48 13.70 7.60 -4.83
C GLY A 48 14.16 8.73 -5.78
N ALA A 49 15.22 9.46 -5.39
CA ALA A 49 15.81 10.50 -6.23
C ALA A 49 16.60 9.89 -7.41
N ASP A 50 17.18 8.72 -7.20
CA ASP A 50 17.87 7.89 -8.19
C ASP A 50 17.88 6.42 -7.72
N LYS A 51 18.55 5.54 -8.49
CA LYS A 51 18.63 4.11 -8.17
C LYS A 51 19.21 3.82 -6.78
N GLU A 52 20.18 4.60 -6.32
CA GLU A 52 20.83 4.38 -5.03
C GLU A 52 19.90 4.74 -3.87
N PHE A 53 18.99 5.70 -4.06
CA PHE A 53 18.03 6.13 -3.06
C PHE A 53 16.77 5.25 -2.98
N LEU A 54 16.49 4.40 -3.98
CA LEU A 54 15.35 3.48 -3.96
C LEU A 54 15.29 2.62 -2.69
N LYS A 55 16.43 2.13 -2.22
CA LYS A 55 16.54 1.29 -1.01
C LYS A 55 16.11 1.99 0.28
N PHE A 56 16.09 3.31 0.30
CA PHE A 56 15.69 4.12 1.45
C PHE A 56 14.21 4.51 1.44
N THR A 57 13.48 4.32 0.34
CA THR A 57 12.09 4.77 0.20
C THR A 57 11.21 4.23 1.33
N SER A 58 11.16 2.91 1.50
CA SER A 58 10.30 2.28 2.51
C SER A 58 10.77 2.52 3.96
N PRO A 59 12.08 2.42 4.29
CA PRO A 59 12.57 2.83 5.60
C PRO A 59 12.26 4.29 5.94
N ALA A 60 12.45 5.21 5.00
CA ALA A 60 12.17 6.63 5.18
C ALA A 60 10.68 6.89 5.48
N ASP A 61 9.77 6.20 4.79
CA ASP A 61 8.33 6.27 5.07
C ASP A 61 8.01 5.82 6.51
N ALA A 62 8.60 4.69 6.95
CA ALA A 62 8.40 4.16 8.30
C ALA A 62 8.90 5.13 9.39
N GLU A 63 10.09 5.68 9.19
CA GLU A 63 10.69 6.67 10.11
C GLU A 63 9.89 7.97 10.13
N PHE A 64 9.46 8.45 8.97
CA PHE A 64 8.65 9.64 8.86
C PHE A 64 7.32 9.51 9.60
N LEU A 65 6.62 8.39 9.45
CA LEU A 65 5.39 8.12 10.20
C LEU A 65 5.62 8.20 11.70
N ARG A 66 6.72 7.64 12.19
CA ARG A 66 7.02 7.60 13.62
C ARG A 66 7.54 8.90 14.18
N HIS A 67 8.50 9.54 13.49
CA HIS A 67 9.28 10.67 14.01
C HIS A 67 8.90 12.02 13.38
N GLY A 68 8.19 12.03 12.24
CA GLY A 68 7.92 13.24 11.46
C GLY A 68 9.12 13.74 10.67
N HIS A 69 10.18 12.95 10.58
CA HIS A 69 11.40 13.16 9.78
C HIS A 69 12.04 11.82 9.47
N CYS A 70 12.93 11.78 8.48
CA CYS A 70 13.74 10.60 8.17
C CYS A 70 15.03 10.63 9.00
N LYS A 71 15.59 9.45 9.23
CA LYS A 71 16.88 9.23 9.88
C LYS A 71 17.85 8.50 8.96
N CYS A 72 17.33 7.57 8.13
CA CYS A 72 18.15 6.80 7.19
C CYS A 72 18.66 7.65 6.02
N ILE A 73 18.13 8.85 5.81
CA ILE A 73 18.56 9.83 4.81
C ILE A 73 18.53 11.22 5.39
N ASP A 74 19.51 12.06 5.01
CA ASP A 74 19.56 13.49 5.37
C ASP A 74 18.63 14.31 4.46
N SER A 75 17.37 13.89 4.34
CA SER A 75 16.39 14.56 3.50
C SER A 75 14.99 14.43 4.09
N ILE A 76 14.09 15.20 3.53
CA ILE A 76 12.66 15.09 3.83
C ILE A 76 12.00 14.06 2.88
N PRO A 77 10.88 13.45 3.27
CA PRO A 77 10.19 12.45 2.44
C PRO A 77 9.44 13.11 1.26
N MET A 78 10.22 13.69 0.34
CA MET A 78 9.75 14.48 -0.79
C MET A 78 10.72 14.32 -1.96
N SER A 79 10.20 14.22 -3.17
CA SER A 79 11.04 14.23 -4.37
C SER A 79 11.77 15.57 -4.55
N PRO A 80 12.87 15.64 -5.33
CA PRO A 80 13.61 16.90 -5.57
C PRO A 80 12.72 18.02 -6.13
N ASP A 81 11.70 17.70 -6.90
CA ASP A 81 10.73 18.62 -7.50
C ASP A 81 9.51 18.91 -6.59
N GLY A 82 9.57 18.55 -5.31
CA GLY A 82 8.62 18.93 -4.28
C GLY A 82 7.37 18.06 -4.17
N LYS A 83 7.34 16.87 -4.78
CA LYS A 83 6.23 15.93 -4.62
C LYS A 83 6.42 15.10 -3.35
N PRO A 84 5.50 15.16 -2.37
CA PRO A 84 5.66 14.43 -1.11
C PRO A 84 5.36 12.93 -1.29
N THR A 85 5.98 12.12 -0.44
CA THR A 85 5.60 10.71 -0.28
C THR A 85 4.14 10.59 0.20
N PRO A 86 3.41 9.51 -0.17
CA PRO A 86 2.08 9.24 0.38
C PRO A 86 2.07 9.10 1.90
N ALA A 87 3.20 8.76 2.52
CA ALA A 87 3.33 8.70 3.97
C ALA A 87 3.00 10.03 4.66
N LEU A 88 3.08 11.18 3.96
CA LEU A 88 2.60 12.46 4.46
C LEU A 88 1.09 12.44 4.74
N LEU A 89 0.30 11.93 3.80
CA LEU A 89 -1.16 11.81 3.95
C LEU A 89 -1.50 10.84 5.10
N THR A 90 -0.79 9.71 5.13
CA THR A 90 -0.92 8.70 6.19
C THR A 90 -0.62 9.29 7.55
N LYS A 91 0.51 9.98 7.69
CA LYS A 91 0.91 10.63 8.97
C LYS A 91 -0.15 11.61 9.46
N VAL A 92 -0.62 12.49 8.59
CA VAL A 92 -1.66 13.47 8.95
C VAL A 92 -2.95 12.76 9.40
N ALA A 93 -3.37 11.72 8.69
CA ALA A 93 -4.55 10.94 9.05
C ALA A 93 -4.39 10.25 10.42
N LEU A 94 -3.24 9.63 10.67
CA LEU A 94 -2.96 8.94 11.94
C LEU A 94 -2.91 9.92 13.11
N ASP A 95 -2.18 11.02 12.97
CA ASP A 95 -1.98 12.01 14.03
C ASP A 95 -3.29 12.73 14.38
N SER A 96 -4.06 13.17 13.36
CA SER A 96 -5.30 13.91 13.56
C SER A 96 -6.36 13.09 14.28
N ALA A 97 -6.44 11.80 14.01
CA ALA A 97 -7.39 10.88 14.64
C ALA A 97 -6.80 10.07 15.80
N LYS A 98 -5.52 10.29 16.15
CA LYS A 98 -4.79 9.53 17.19
C LYS A 98 -4.94 8.02 16.97
N ILE A 99 -4.62 7.57 15.75
CA ILE A 99 -4.64 6.14 15.39
C ILE A 99 -3.24 5.57 15.70
N PRO A 100 -3.13 4.59 16.61
CA PRO A 100 -1.86 3.93 16.89
C PRO A 100 -1.39 3.15 15.66
N HIS A 101 -0.06 3.11 15.47
CA HIS A 101 0.53 2.38 14.36
C HIS A 101 1.81 1.68 14.75
N PHE A 102 2.17 0.69 13.98
CA PHE A 102 3.44 -0.02 14.05
C PHE A 102 3.92 -0.41 12.66
N VAL A 103 5.19 -0.76 12.59
CA VAL A 103 5.89 -1.10 11.35
C VAL A 103 6.23 -2.58 11.37
N VAL A 104 6.06 -3.24 10.22
CA VAL A 104 6.51 -4.61 9.95
C VAL A 104 7.51 -4.55 8.80
N ASN A 105 8.75 -4.97 9.04
CA ASN A 105 9.76 -5.14 8.00
C ASN A 105 9.62 -6.53 7.38
N ALA A 106 9.12 -6.58 6.14
CA ALA A 106 8.94 -7.79 5.36
C ALA A 106 10.12 -8.09 4.41
N GLY A 107 11.28 -7.52 4.66
CA GLY A 107 12.46 -7.68 3.79
C GLY A 107 12.78 -6.40 3.02
N SER A 108 13.04 -5.30 3.72
CA SER A 108 13.62 -4.09 3.16
C SER A 108 15.14 -4.22 3.04
N LYS A 109 15.75 -3.55 2.06
CA LYS A 109 17.19 -3.59 1.82
C LYS A 109 17.98 -2.85 2.90
N ILE A 110 17.37 -1.86 3.53
CA ILE A 110 17.85 -1.09 4.67
C ILE A 110 16.82 -1.19 5.78
N SER A 111 17.25 -1.51 6.99
CA SER A 111 16.37 -1.51 8.16
C SER A 111 16.06 -0.08 8.60
N PRO A 112 14.79 0.25 8.93
CA PRO A 112 14.43 1.57 9.42
C PRO A 112 14.95 1.79 10.84
N ASP A 113 15.42 3.01 11.15
CA ASP A 113 15.79 3.42 12.51
C ASP A 113 14.54 3.81 13.33
N THR A 114 13.67 2.85 13.50
CA THR A 114 12.49 2.93 14.36
C THR A 114 12.10 1.55 14.87
N SER A 115 11.30 1.47 15.94
CA SER A 115 10.80 0.18 16.45
C SER A 115 9.90 -0.49 15.41
N HIS A 116 10.18 -1.74 15.08
CA HIS A 116 9.44 -2.52 14.11
C HIS A 116 9.48 -4.03 14.44
N PHE A 117 8.55 -4.79 13.88
CA PHE A 117 8.62 -6.24 13.81
C PHE A 117 9.43 -6.63 12.57
N ASP A 118 10.43 -7.49 12.74
CA ASP A 118 11.30 -7.91 11.65
C ASP A 118 11.03 -9.38 11.28
N SER A 119 10.71 -9.61 10.01
CA SER A 119 10.51 -10.95 9.45
C SER A 119 11.82 -11.71 9.24
N GLN A 120 12.95 -11.02 9.24
CA GLN A 120 14.28 -11.53 8.85
C GLN A 120 14.31 -12.12 7.43
N LEU A 121 13.36 -11.73 6.58
CA LEU A 121 13.40 -12.09 5.17
C LEU A 121 14.38 -11.21 4.41
N GLU A 122 14.98 -11.79 3.39
CA GLU A 122 15.73 -11.03 2.39
C GLU A 122 14.75 -10.23 1.51
N PHE A 123 15.27 -9.16 0.89
CA PHE A 123 14.52 -8.43 -0.11
C PHE A 123 14.32 -9.26 -1.39
N GLY A 124 13.27 -8.93 -2.16
CA GLY A 124 12.93 -9.62 -3.41
C GLY A 124 13.97 -9.38 -4.50
N LYS A 125 14.30 -10.43 -5.25
CA LYS A 125 15.20 -10.34 -6.42
C LYS A 125 14.46 -9.77 -7.63
N ASN A 126 15.22 -9.40 -8.66
CA ASN A 126 14.66 -8.93 -9.93
C ASN A 126 13.92 -10.08 -10.65
N ILE A 127 12.59 -9.98 -10.71
CA ILE A 127 11.73 -11.02 -11.32
C ILE A 127 11.95 -11.18 -12.83
N SER A 128 12.58 -10.22 -13.54
CA SER A 128 12.89 -10.41 -14.95
C SER A 128 14.03 -11.40 -15.18
N GLU A 129 14.89 -11.64 -14.18
CA GLU A 129 16.11 -12.41 -14.27
C GLU A 129 16.08 -13.70 -13.45
N SER A 130 15.46 -13.65 -12.27
CA SER A 130 15.42 -14.76 -11.32
C SER A 130 14.08 -14.83 -10.60
N LYS A 131 13.87 -15.87 -9.80
CA LYS A 131 12.77 -15.89 -8.84
C LYS A 131 12.96 -14.82 -7.76
N ALA A 132 11.85 -14.26 -7.30
CA ALA A 132 11.83 -13.22 -6.28
C ALA A 132 12.39 -13.70 -4.93
N LEU A 133 11.95 -14.88 -4.49
CA LEU A 133 12.31 -15.53 -3.21
C LEU A 133 12.25 -17.05 -3.38
N SER A 134 12.89 -17.81 -2.48
CA SER A 134 12.70 -19.26 -2.47
C SER A 134 11.31 -19.64 -1.92
N PRO A 135 10.74 -20.80 -2.32
CA PRO A 135 9.43 -21.26 -1.84
C PRO A 135 9.37 -21.39 -0.30
N GLU A 136 10.48 -21.81 0.31
CA GLU A 136 10.62 -21.95 1.77
C GLU A 136 10.43 -20.56 2.44
N LYS A 137 11.05 -19.53 1.88
CA LYS A 137 10.93 -18.16 2.38
C LYS A 137 9.53 -17.59 2.22
N ILE A 138 8.78 -17.98 1.20
CA ILE A 138 7.36 -17.61 1.07
C ILE A 138 6.53 -18.24 2.19
N SER A 139 6.77 -19.50 2.51
CA SER A 139 6.06 -20.19 3.61
C SER A 139 6.39 -19.55 4.97
N GLU A 140 7.67 -19.22 5.23
CA GLU A 140 8.10 -18.48 6.43
C GLU A 140 7.43 -17.10 6.51
N ALA A 141 7.35 -16.37 5.39
CA ALA A 141 6.71 -15.06 5.30
C ALA A 141 5.22 -15.12 5.67
N VAL A 142 4.49 -16.11 5.14
CA VAL A 142 3.07 -16.34 5.47
C VAL A 142 2.90 -16.63 6.96
N GLU A 143 3.69 -17.54 7.53
CA GLU A 143 3.59 -17.89 8.96
C GLU A 143 3.96 -16.70 9.86
N PHE A 144 5.00 -15.94 9.53
CA PHE A 144 5.31 -14.69 10.22
C PHE A 144 4.11 -13.72 10.20
N GLY A 145 3.53 -13.50 9.00
CA GLY A 145 2.35 -12.67 8.86
C GLY A 145 1.18 -13.16 9.71
N LYS A 146 0.91 -14.46 9.75
CA LYS A 146 -0.13 -15.06 10.60
C LYS A 146 0.12 -14.81 12.10
N ILE A 147 1.38 -14.95 12.55
CA ILE A 147 1.75 -14.66 13.94
C ILE A 147 1.44 -13.20 14.27
N ILE A 148 1.90 -12.27 13.43
CA ILE A 148 1.61 -10.85 13.61
C ILE A 148 0.08 -10.62 13.62
N GLY A 149 -0.65 -11.14 12.64
CA GLY A 149 -2.11 -10.98 12.55
C GLY A 149 -2.83 -11.42 13.82
N ARG A 150 -2.49 -12.58 14.37
CA ARG A 150 -3.06 -13.05 15.66
C ARG A 150 -2.69 -12.15 16.83
N SER A 151 -1.44 -11.66 16.85
CA SER A 151 -0.92 -10.88 17.99
C SER A 151 -1.51 -9.48 18.10
N ILE A 152 -1.84 -8.85 16.96
CA ILE A 152 -2.25 -7.43 16.90
C ILE A 152 -3.77 -7.24 16.79
N SER A 153 -4.51 -8.29 16.45
CA SER A 153 -5.96 -8.19 16.23
C SER A 153 -6.75 -8.32 17.52
N GLN A 154 -7.70 -7.42 17.70
CA GLN A 154 -8.60 -7.37 18.85
C GLN A 154 -10.05 -7.33 18.36
N PRO A 155 -11.02 -7.95 19.06
CA PRO A 155 -12.45 -7.75 18.79
C PRO A 155 -12.82 -6.27 18.84
N ASN A 156 -13.81 -5.86 18.03
CA ASN A 156 -14.27 -4.45 17.93
C ASN A 156 -13.20 -3.44 17.46
N GLN A 157 -12.17 -3.93 16.79
CA GLN A 157 -11.13 -3.13 16.14
C GLN A 157 -11.35 -3.13 14.63
N CYS A 158 -10.76 -2.17 13.94
CA CYS A 158 -10.46 -2.25 12.52
C CYS A 158 -8.95 -2.15 12.32
N LEU A 159 -8.35 -3.19 11.78
CA LEU A 159 -6.95 -3.18 11.40
C LEU A 159 -6.81 -2.65 9.97
N ILE A 160 -6.02 -1.59 9.81
CA ILE A 160 -5.67 -1.03 8.51
C ILE A 160 -4.27 -1.56 8.18
N ILE A 161 -4.09 -2.18 7.01
CA ILE A 161 -2.81 -2.69 6.56
C ILE A 161 -2.40 -1.94 5.30
N GLY A 162 -1.33 -1.16 5.38
CA GLY A 162 -0.74 -0.46 4.25
C GLY A 162 0.64 -1.01 3.91
N GLU A 163 1.17 -0.65 2.76
CA GLU A 163 2.49 -1.07 2.30
C GLU A 163 3.34 0.11 1.83
N SER A 164 4.66 -0.05 1.93
CA SER A 164 5.61 0.79 1.21
C SER A 164 6.66 -0.11 0.56
N ILE A 165 6.63 -0.16 -0.77
CA ILE A 165 7.57 -0.93 -1.58
C ILE A 165 7.78 -0.25 -2.93
N PRO A 166 9.00 0.21 -3.27
CA PRO A 166 9.28 0.76 -4.60
C PRO A 166 9.14 -0.34 -5.66
N GLY A 167 8.50 0.00 -6.80
CA GLY A 167 8.32 -0.95 -7.91
C GLY A 167 7.27 -2.04 -7.70
N GLY A 168 6.57 -2.06 -6.56
CA GLY A 168 5.60 -3.09 -6.19
C GLY A 168 4.40 -3.25 -7.14
N THR A 169 4.07 -2.25 -7.96
CA THR A 169 3.02 -2.41 -8.99
C THR A 169 3.43 -3.40 -10.09
N THR A 170 4.72 -3.59 -10.34
CA THR A 170 5.21 -4.55 -11.35
C THR A 170 5.15 -5.99 -10.84
N THR A 171 5.60 -6.24 -9.62
CA THR A 171 5.48 -7.56 -8.97
C THR A 171 4.01 -7.93 -8.77
N ALA A 172 3.16 -6.96 -8.40
CA ALA A 172 1.71 -7.15 -8.32
C ALA A 172 1.10 -7.55 -9.67
N LEU A 173 1.47 -6.90 -10.78
CA LEU A 173 1.02 -7.29 -12.12
C LEU A 173 1.46 -8.71 -12.47
N ALA A 174 2.71 -9.07 -12.14
CA ALA A 174 3.23 -10.40 -12.41
C ALA A 174 2.45 -11.47 -11.65
N VAL A 175 2.21 -11.27 -10.35
CA VAL A 175 1.42 -12.18 -9.51
C VAL A 175 0.00 -12.32 -10.02
N LEU A 176 -0.69 -11.21 -10.34
CA LEU A 176 -2.04 -11.24 -10.88
C LEU A 176 -2.11 -12.05 -12.18
N LYS A 177 -1.18 -11.80 -13.11
CA LYS A 177 -1.10 -12.57 -14.36
C LYS A 177 -0.72 -14.04 -14.11
N GLY A 178 0.18 -14.31 -13.15
CA GLY A 178 0.53 -15.67 -12.74
C GLY A 178 -0.66 -16.46 -12.20
N PHE A 179 -1.62 -15.78 -11.58
CA PHE A 179 -2.91 -16.35 -11.17
C PHE A 179 -3.98 -16.35 -12.25
N GLY A 180 -3.64 -16.00 -13.49
CA GLY A 180 -4.58 -15.98 -14.61
C GLY A 180 -5.54 -14.79 -14.62
N ILE A 181 -5.30 -13.75 -13.83
CA ILE A 181 -6.15 -12.56 -13.77
C ILE A 181 -5.73 -11.60 -14.89
N ASN A 182 -6.66 -11.33 -15.80
CA ASN A 182 -6.43 -10.41 -16.92
C ASN A 182 -6.64 -8.96 -16.48
N THR A 183 -5.53 -8.26 -16.25
CA THR A 183 -5.56 -6.90 -15.70
C THR A 183 -4.42 -6.04 -16.22
N SER A 184 -4.55 -4.74 -15.99
CA SER A 184 -3.52 -3.71 -16.00
C SER A 184 -3.44 -3.04 -14.63
N VAL A 185 -2.30 -2.41 -14.35
CA VAL A 185 -1.98 -1.85 -13.04
C VAL A 185 -1.67 -0.37 -13.13
N SER A 186 -1.85 0.33 -12.04
CA SER A 186 -1.46 1.73 -11.88
C SER A 186 0.07 1.92 -11.87
N SER A 187 0.48 3.15 -11.84
CA SER A 187 1.87 3.59 -11.69
C SER A 187 1.94 4.83 -10.81
N SER A 188 3.10 5.04 -10.19
CA SER A 188 3.43 6.32 -9.53
C SER A 188 3.71 7.46 -10.52
N MET A 189 3.71 7.18 -11.81
CA MET A 189 3.96 8.14 -12.88
C MET A 189 2.66 8.49 -13.62
N PRO A 190 2.48 9.75 -14.11
CA PRO A 190 1.36 10.11 -14.96
C PRO A 190 1.31 9.30 -16.26
N LYS A 191 2.47 9.06 -16.86
CA LYS A 191 2.62 8.14 -18.00
C LYS A 191 3.11 6.80 -17.47
N ASN A 192 2.20 5.84 -17.39
CA ASN A 192 2.50 4.49 -16.91
C ASN A 192 3.51 3.79 -17.85
N PRO A 193 4.63 3.24 -17.34
CA PRO A 193 5.61 2.53 -18.16
C PRO A 193 5.13 1.11 -18.52
N ILE A 194 3.98 1.02 -19.18
CA ILE A 194 3.26 -0.24 -19.47
C ILE A 194 4.15 -1.22 -20.24
N GLU A 195 4.93 -0.73 -21.22
CA GLU A 195 5.79 -1.58 -22.04
C GLU A 195 6.88 -2.26 -21.20
N ILE A 196 7.59 -1.48 -20.36
CA ILE A 196 8.65 -2.00 -19.47
C ILE A 196 8.06 -3.00 -18.49
N LYS A 197 6.93 -2.69 -17.87
CA LYS A 197 6.23 -3.60 -16.97
C LYS A 197 5.82 -4.90 -17.67
N ASN A 198 5.20 -4.82 -18.83
CA ASN A 198 4.77 -6.00 -19.58
C ASN A 198 5.96 -6.85 -20.04
N GLN A 199 7.07 -6.25 -20.47
CA GLN A 199 8.29 -6.99 -20.83
C GLN A 199 8.86 -7.71 -19.62
N THR A 200 9.01 -7.03 -18.48
CA THR A 200 9.46 -7.60 -17.20
C THR A 200 8.62 -8.81 -16.80
N VAL A 201 7.28 -8.62 -16.79
CA VAL A 201 6.32 -9.65 -16.42
C VAL A 201 6.34 -10.83 -17.40
N SER A 202 6.41 -10.55 -18.71
CA SER A 202 6.47 -11.62 -19.72
C SER A 202 7.72 -12.48 -19.57
N ASN A 203 8.87 -11.88 -19.23
CA ASN A 203 10.09 -12.64 -18.95
C ASN A 203 9.96 -13.50 -17.68
N ALA A 204 9.36 -12.95 -16.62
CA ALA A 204 9.12 -13.68 -15.38
C ALA A 204 8.18 -14.88 -15.58
N LEU A 205 7.07 -14.69 -16.31
CA LEU A 205 6.06 -15.71 -16.58
C LEU A 205 6.62 -16.93 -17.34
N LYS A 206 7.67 -16.77 -18.14
CA LYS A 206 8.33 -17.91 -18.84
C LYS A 206 8.88 -18.96 -17.87
N ARG A 207 9.20 -18.58 -16.64
CA ARG A 207 9.72 -19.49 -15.60
C ARG A 207 8.64 -20.15 -14.78
N LEU A 208 7.40 -19.60 -14.82
CA LEU A 208 6.29 -20.13 -14.06
C LEU A 208 5.91 -21.53 -14.56
N LYS A 209 6.00 -22.54 -13.70
CA LYS A 209 5.73 -23.94 -14.04
C LYS A 209 4.36 -24.43 -13.57
N SER A 210 3.78 -23.75 -12.60
CA SER A 210 2.46 -24.08 -12.04
C SER A 210 1.81 -22.84 -11.43
N ASP A 211 0.49 -22.89 -11.28
CA ASP A 211 -0.32 -21.89 -10.60
C ASP A 211 -0.44 -22.12 -9.08
N ASP A 212 0.39 -23.03 -8.54
CA ASP A 212 0.53 -23.20 -7.09
C ASP A 212 0.85 -21.86 -6.44
N PRO A 213 0.11 -21.46 -5.39
CA PRO A 213 0.24 -20.12 -4.82
C PRO A 213 1.65 -19.78 -4.33
N ILE A 214 2.33 -20.74 -3.71
CA ILE A 214 3.71 -20.54 -3.22
C ILE A 214 4.67 -20.36 -4.41
N ASN A 215 4.49 -21.18 -5.47
CA ASN A 215 5.31 -21.07 -6.67
C ASN A 215 5.10 -19.73 -7.39
N VAL A 216 3.85 -19.25 -7.51
CA VAL A 216 3.54 -17.96 -8.15
C VAL A 216 4.22 -16.82 -7.39
N ILE A 217 4.11 -16.77 -6.06
CA ILE A 217 4.77 -15.71 -5.27
C ILE A 217 6.28 -15.84 -5.32
N SER A 218 6.82 -17.07 -5.29
CA SER A 218 8.26 -17.33 -5.39
C SER A 218 8.86 -16.80 -6.71
N GLU A 219 8.20 -17.03 -7.83
CA GLU A 219 8.70 -16.64 -9.15
C GLU A 219 8.42 -15.16 -9.49
N LEU A 220 7.27 -14.61 -9.04
CA LEU A 220 6.70 -13.38 -9.59
C LEU A 220 6.47 -12.27 -8.58
N GLY A 221 6.48 -12.58 -7.27
CA GLY A 221 6.07 -11.68 -6.21
C GLY A 221 7.18 -10.82 -5.63
N ASP A 222 6.98 -10.46 -4.39
CA ASP A 222 7.91 -9.75 -3.52
C ASP A 222 7.63 -10.14 -2.05
N PRO A 223 8.49 -9.79 -1.09
CA PRO A 223 8.31 -10.21 0.30
C PRO A 223 7.08 -9.63 1.00
N MET A 224 6.58 -8.46 0.58
CA MET A 224 5.41 -7.80 1.17
C MET A 224 4.14 -8.64 0.99
N ILE A 225 3.93 -9.18 -0.21
CA ILE A 225 2.69 -9.90 -0.57
C ILE A 225 2.38 -11.05 0.39
N PRO A 226 3.28 -12.03 0.64
CA PRO A 226 3.00 -13.15 1.53
C PRO A 226 2.87 -12.74 3.00
N VAL A 227 3.63 -11.73 3.46
CA VAL A 227 3.52 -11.22 4.83
C VAL A 227 2.15 -10.57 5.06
N VAL A 228 1.73 -9.66 4.18
CA VAL A 228 0.43 -8.98 4.30
C VAL A 228 -0.72 -9.98 4.18
N ALA A 229 -0.65 -10.93 3.24
CA ALA A 229 -1.67 -11.99 3.12
C ALA A 229 -1.75 -12.87 4.36
N GLY A 230 -0.63 -13.18 5.00
CA GLY A 230 -0.59 -13.88 6.29
C GLY A 230 -1.26 -13.07 7.40
N ILE A 231 -0.96 -11.77 7.51
CA ILE A 231 -1.63 -10.87 8.47
C ILE A 231 -3.14 -10.87 8.21
N LEU A 232 -3.57 -10.64 6.97
CA LEU A 232 -4.98 -10.63 6.59
C LEU A 232 -5.69 -11.94 6.92
N SER A 233 -5.03 -13.07 6.61
CA SER A 233 -5.59 -14.42 6.84
C SER A 233 -6.04 -14.64 8.28
N GLU A 234 -5.28 -14.17 9.25
CA GLU A 234 -5.63 -14.34 10.68
C GLU A 234 -6.44 -13.16 11.23
N SER A 235 -6.06 -11.93 10.88
CA SER A 235 -6.75 -10.74 11.39
C SER A 235 -8.23 -10.71 10.98
N SER A 236 -8.54 -11.07 9.75
CA SER A 236 -9.92 -11.08 9.25
C SER A 236 -10.84 -12.10 9.92
N LYS A 237 -10.30 -13.09 10.63
CA LYS A 237 -11.09 -14.02 11.45
C LYS A 237 -11.55 -13.38 12.77
N ILE A 238 -10.85 -12.33 13.21
CA ILE A 238 -11.01 -11.71 14.54
C ILE A 238 -11.70 -10.36 14.43
N THR A 239 -11.34 -9.55 13.42
CA THR A 239 -11.74 -8.15 13.31
C THR A 239 -11.96 -7.71 11.88
N ARG A 240 -12.47 -6.47 11.68
CA ARG A 240 -12.51 -5.83 10.36
C ARG A 240 -11.09 -5.49 9.91
N VAL A 241 -10.82 -5.67 8.61
CA VAL A 241 -9.53 -5.36 8.00
C VAL A 241 -9.75 -4.48 6.76
N ILE A 242 -9.01 -3.38 6.69
CA ILE A 242 -8.89 -2.56 5.48
C ILE A 242 -7.51 -2.81 4.88
N LEU A 243 -7.46 -3.40 3.70
CA LEU A 243 -6.28 -3.38 2.85
C LEU A 243 -6.14 -1.97 2.27
N ALA A 244 -5.24 -1.18 2.83
CA ALA A 244 -5.07 0.24 2.50
C ALA A 244 -4.05 0.40 1.37
N GLY A 245 -4.54 0.65 0.16
CA GLY A 245 -3.68 0.77 -1.01
C GLY A 245 -4.40 0.49 -2.33
N GLY A 246 -3.64 0.52 -3.40
CA GLY A 246 -4.13 0.29 -4.77
C GLY A 246 -3.79 -1.11 -5.30
N THR A 247 -3.10 -1.13 -6.44
CA THR A 247 -2.76 -2.35 -7.18
C THR A 247 -2.06 -3.43 -6.36
N GLN A 248 -1.13 -3.06 -5.46
CA GLN A 248 -0.40 -4.03 -4.64
C GLN A 248 -1.36 -4.80 -3.74
N MET A 249 -2.38 -4.14 -3.20
CA MET A 249 -3.38 -4.80 -2.35
C MET A 249 -4.27 -5.77 -3.13
N THR A 250 -4.44 -5.60 -4.45
CA THR A 250 -5.12 -6.61 -5.27
C THR A 250 -4.31 -7.90 -5.43
N ALA A 251 -2.98 -7.80 -5.53
CA ALA A 251 -2.11 -8.97 -5.55
C ALA A 251 -2.09 -9.70 -4.20
N VAL A 252 -2.07 -8.94 -3.09
CA VAL A 252 -2.25 -9.49 -1.75
C VAL A 252 -3.56 -10.24 -1.62
N LEU A 253 -4.68 -9.64 -2.06
CA LEU A 253 -6.01 -10.25 -2.04
C LEU A 253 -6.06 -11.54 -2.87
N ALA A 254 -5.45 -11.53 -4.05
CA ALA A 254 -5.41 -12.68 -4.94
C ALA A 254 -4.65 -13.86 -4.30
N PHE A 255 -3.56 -13.60 -3.59
CA PHE A 255 -2.83 -14.63 -2.86
C PHE A 255 -3.58 -15.04 -1.58
N ALA A 256 -4.11 -14.07 -0.81
CA ALA A 256 -4.87 -14.35 0.40
C ALA A 256 -6.10 -15.23 0.14
N LYS A 257 -6.78 -15.06 -1.00
CA LYS A 257 -7.89 -15.92 -1.41
C LYS A 257 -7.48 -17.39 -1.52
N ARG A 258 -6.23 -17.68 -1.85
CA ARG A 258 -5.71 -19.04 -2.01
C ARG A 258 -5.23 -19.68 -0.72
N ILE A 259 -4.82 -18.86 0.26
CA ILE A 259 -4.40 -19.33 1.58
C ILE A 259 -5.51 -19.24 2.64
N GLY A 260 -6.61 -18.57 2.32
CA GLY A 260 -7.79 -18.40 3.16
C GLY A 260 -7.79 -17.10 3.97
N TYR A 261 -8.90 -16.36 3.92
CA TYR A 261 -9.21 -15.18 4.72
C TYR A 261 -10.73 -15.03 4.87
N ASN A 262 -11.20 -14.17 5.78
CA ASN A 262 -12.63 -13.89 5.92
C ASN A 262 -13.02 -12.65 5.11
N LYS A 263 -13.64 -12.85 3.94
CA LYS A 263 -14.05 -11.78 3.05
C LYS A 263 -15.10 -10.82 3.63
N GLN A 264 -15.95 -11.30 4.54
CA GLN A 264 -16.99 -10.48 5.18
C GLN A 264 -16.38 -9.43 6.12
N ASN A 265 -15.17 -9.66 6.60
CA ASN A 265 -14.43 -8.76 7.45
C ASN A 265 -13.37 -7.95 6.70
N THR A 266 -13.33 -8.02 5.37
CA THR A 266 -12.25 -7.43 4.57
C THR A 266 -12.81 -6.44 3.56
N ALA A 267 -12.16 -5.27 3.45
CA ALA A 267 -12.39 -4.29 2.40
C ALA A 267 -11.06 -3.76 1.85
N ILE A 268 -11.08 -3.19 0.65
CA ILE A 268 -9.97 -2.35 0.17
C ILE A 268 -10.34 -0.89 0.42
N GLY A 269 -9.39 -0.12 0.99
CA GLY A 269 -9.50 1.32 1.18
C GLY A 269 -8.43 2.07 0.39
N CYS A 270 -8.81 2.96 -0.51
CA CYS A 270 -7.87 3.66 -1.39
C CYS A 270 -8.23 5.14 -1.58
N THR A 271 -7.33 5.90 -2.20
CA THR A 271 -7.63 7.23 -2.70
C THR A 271 -8.49 7.15 -3.97
N SER A 272 -9.28 8.20 -4.26
CA SER A 272 -10.02 8.28 -5.52
C SER A 272 -9.10 8.26 -6.75
N TYR A 273 -7.86 8.74 -6.61
CA TYR A 273 -6.88 8.81 -7.72
C TYR A 273 -6.53 7.44 -8.34
N ILE A 274 -6.66 6.34 -7.59
CA ILE A 274 -6.48 4.98 -8.12
C ILE A 274 -7.68 4.57 -8.98
N LEU A 275 -8.87 5.01 -8.62
CA LEU A 275 -10.10 4.71 -9.36
C LEU A 275 -10.21 5.52 -10.65
N ASP A 276 -9.67 6.75 -10.62
CA ASP A 276 -9.64 7.67 -11.77
C ASP A 276 -8.50 7.35 -12.75
N ASP A 277 -7.61 6.40 -12.40
CA ASP A 277 -6.50 5.97 -13.26
C ASP A 277 -6.99 5.09 -14.41
N GLY A 278 -7.16 5.70 -15.59
CA GLY A 278 -7.64 5.01 -16.80
C GLY A 278 -6.75 3.86 -17.28
N ASP A 279 -5.48 3.84 -16.89
CA ASP A 279 -4.55 2.75 -17.21
C ASP A 279 -4.74 1.51 -16.32
N ALA A 280 -5.35 1.68 -15.14
CA ALA A 280 -5.56 0.60 -14.19
C ALA A 280 -6.99 0.07 -14.25
N LYS A 281 -7.13 -1.23 -14.36
CA LYS A 281 -8.44 -1.92 -14.25
C LYS A 281 -8.74 -2.32 -12.81
N PHE A 282 -8.64 -1.35 -11.88
CA PHE A 282 -8.61 -1.66 -10.45
C PHE A 282 -9.90 -2.36 -9.96
N LEU A 283 -11.07 -1.77 -10.16
CA LEU A 283 -12.34 -2.35 -9.72
C LEU A 283 -12.66 -3.68 -10.43
N GLU A 284 -12.36 -3.78 -11.73
CA GLU A 284 -12.50 -5.01 -12.50
C GLU A 284 -11.59 -6.11 -11.95
N THR A 285 -10.37 -5.74 -11.55
CA THR A 285 -9.39 -6.67 -10.96
C THR A 285 -9.89 -7.19 -9.62
N VAL A 286 -10.36 -6.32 -8.73
CA VAL A 286 -10.95 -6.74 -7.45
C VAL A 286 -12.10 -7.71 -7.69
N LYS A 287 -13.03 -7.38 -8.59
CA LYS A 287 -14.18 -8.23 -8.93
C LYS A 287 -13.78 -9.60 -9.50
N GLN A 288 -12.71 -9.67 -10.31
CA GLN A 288 -12.18 -10.95 -10.79
C GLN A 288 -11.59 -11.80 -9.67
N ILE A 289 -11.02 -11.17 -8.63
CA ILE A 289 -10.42 -11.88 -7.50
C ILE A 289 -11.50 -12.34 -6.53
N ASP A 290 -12.24 -11.40 -5.97
CA ASP A 290 -13.32 -11.70 -5.01
C ASP A 290 -14.30 -10.51 -4.93
N ASP A 291 -15.54 -10.79 -4.51
CA ASP A 291 -16.56 -9.77 -4.29
C ASP A 291 -16.42 -9.22 -2.85
N ILE A 292 -15.48 -8.30 -2.67
CA ILE A 292 -15.27 -7.57 -1.41
C ILE A 292 -15.54 -6.07 -1.59
N PRO A 293 -15.90 -5.36 -0.52
CA PRO A 293 -16.08 -3.91 -0.57
C PRO A 293 -14.83 -3.16 -1.02
N VAL A 294 -15.01 -2.15 -1.87
CA VAL A 294 -14.00 -1.14 -2.17
C VAL A 294 -14.52 0.22 -1.71
N ILE A 295 -13.71 0.91 -0.92
CA ILE A 295 -14.04 2.21 -0.34
C ILE A 295 -12.95 3.19 -0.75
N SER A 296 -13.32 4.37 -1.20
CA SER A 296 -12.34 5.41 -1.55
C SER A 296 -12.59 6.71 -0.80
N VAL A 297 -11.54 7.52 -0.73
CA VAL A 297 -11.60 8.89 -0.22
C VAL A 297 -11.00 9.85 -1.24
N ASN A 298 -11.66 11.00 -1.43
CA ASN A 298 -11.07 12.12 -2.16
C ASN A 298 -10.47 13.11 -1.15
N PRO A 299 -9.13 13.23 -1.08
CA PRO A 299 -8.47 14.15 -0.15
C PRO A 299 -8.41 15.60 -0.63
N LEU A 300 -9.09 15.93 -1.73
CA LEU A 300 -9.19 17.28 -2.34
C LEU A 300 -7.82 17.92 -2.69
N LEU A 301 -6.79 17.12 -2.96
CA LEU A 301 -5.44 17.65 -3.20
C LEU A 301 -5.35 18.52 -4.46
N SER A 302 -6.28 18.38 -5.42
CA SER A 302 -6.42 19.27 -6.58
C SER A 302 -6.71 20.72 -6.18
N GLU A 303 -7.31 20.95 -5.02
CA GLU A 303 -7.68 22.26 -4.49
C GLU A 303 -6.55 22.89 -3.65
N SER A 304 -5.48 22.13 -3.38
CA SER A 304 -4.37 22.63 -2.58
C SER A 304 -3.67 23.83 -3.23
N LYS A 305 -3.27 24.79 -2.41
CA LYS A 305 -2.40 25.90 -2.84
C LYS A 305 -0.99 25.46 -3.22
N PHE A 306 -0.55 24.26 -2.82
CA PHE A 306 0.78 23.72 -3.08
C PHE A 306 0.81 22.83 -4.32
N ALA A 307 1.66 23.16 -5.30
CA ALA A 307 1.81 22.40 -6.53
C ALA A 307 2.23 20.93 -6.28
N GLY A 308 3.12 20.70 -5.29
CA GLY A 308 3.54 19.35 -4.92
C GLY A 308 2.39 18.46 -4.44
N LEU A 309 1.38 19.01 -3.77
CA LEU A 309 0.17 18.28 -3.39
C LEU A 309 -0.78 18.09 -4.59
N ARG A 310 -0.97 19.11 -5.43
CA ARG A 310 -1.80 18.99 -6.64
C ARG A 310 -1.30 17.91 -7.61
N SER A 311 0.00 17.60 -7.59
CA SER A 311 0.58 16.57 -8.47
C SER A 311 -0.09 15.19 -8.35
N TYR A 312 -0.72 14.87 -7.22
CA TYR A 312 -1.48 13.64 -7.06
C TYR A 312 -2.67 13.56 -8.03
N SER A 313 -3.40 14.67 -8.21
CA SER A 313 -4.49 14.77 -9.19
C SER A 313 -3.99 14.80 -10.64
N GLU A 314 -2.72 15.11 -10.86
CA GLU A 314 -2.05 15.05 -12.15
C GLU A 314 -1.51 13.64 -12.48
N GLY A 315 -1.78 12.67 -11.62
CA GLY A 315 -1.42 11.27 -11.81
C GLY A 315 -0.05 10.87 -11.26
N PHE A 316 0.63 11.72 -10.49
CA PHE A 316 1.82 11.34 -9.75
C PHE A 316 1.45 10.65 -8.44
N VAL A 317 2.22 9.66 -8.04
CA VAL A 317 2.11 8.91 -6.78
C VAL A 317 0.79 8.15 -6.63
N LYS A 318 -0.36 8.81 -6.59
CA LYS A 318 -1.75 8.34 -6.47
C LYS A 318 -2.07 7.60 -5.16
N GLU A 319 -1.25 6.66 -4.71
CA GLU A 319 -1.46 5.84 -3.51
C GLU A 319 -0.11 5.35 -2.95
N GLY A 320 -0.11 4.84 -1.74
CA GLY A 320 1.04 4.24 -1.06
C GLY A 320 1.04 4.52 0.44
N ALA A 321 1.87 3.83 1.17
CA ALA A 321 1.99 3.92 2.63
C ALA A 321 0.65 3.84 3.38
N GLY A 322 -0.39 3.26 2.76
CA GLY A 322 -1.72 3.11 3.34
C GLY A 322 -2.57 4.39 3.38
N ALA A 323 -2.26 5.38 2.54
CA ALA A 323 -2.85 6.72 2.59
C ALA A 323 -4.39 6.69 2.54
N GLY A 324 -4.98 6.03 1.54
CA GLY A 324 -6.44 6.00 1.38
C GLY A 324 -7.16 5.39 2.58
N GLY A 325 -6.73 4.21 3.03
CA GLY A 325 -7.36 3.54 4.17
C GLY A 325 -7.21 4.31 5.49
N CYS A 326 -6.04 4.94 5.73
CA CYS A 326 -5.82 5.76 6.92
C CYS A 326 -6.66 7.04 6.91
N MET A 327 -6.80 7.70 5.74
CA MET A 327 -7.68 8.88 5.62
C MET A 327 -9.15 8.50 5.83
N ILE A 328 -9.63 7.38 5.28
CA ILE A 328 -10.98 6.86 5.54
C ILE A 328 -11.19 6.67 7.04
N ALA A 329 -10.29 5.98 7.72
CA ALA A 329 -10.37 5.74 9.16
C ALA A 329 -10.34 7.05 9.98
N SER A 330 -9.50 8.00 9.57
CA SER A 330 -9.40 9.31 10.21
C SER A 330 -10.71 10.09 10.12
N LEU A 331 -11.33 10.16 8.94
CA LEU A 331 -12.61 10.83 8.73
C LEU A 331 -13.72 10.18 9.55
N LEU A 332 -13.81 8.85 9.55
CA LEU A 332 -14.81 8.11 10.33
C LEU A 332 -14.65 8.32 11.83
N LYS A 333 -13.41 8.27 12.34
CA LYS A 333 -13.13 8.39 13.77
C LYS A 333 -13.30 9.81 14.30
N SER A 334 -12.81 10.80 13.57
CA SER A 334 -12.77 12.20 14.01
C SER A 334 -14.01 12.99 13.57
N ARG A 335 -14.76 12.46 12.59
CA ARG A 335 -15.90 13.16 11.95
C ARG A 335 -15.51 14.53 11.36
N MET A 336 -14.23 14.68 10.96
CA MET A 336 -13.78 15.87 10.27
C MET A 336 -14.23 15.87 8.81
N THR A 337 -14.26 17.04 8.18
CA THR A 337 -14.52 17.17 6.75
C THR A 337 -13.23 17.00 5.93
N SER A 338 -13.37 16.80 4.62
CA SER A 338 -12.21 16.70 3.73
C SER A 338 -11.43 18.00 3.60
N GLU A 339 -12.11 19.14 3.67
CA GLU A 339 -11.47 20.46 3.69
C GLU A 339 -10.58 20.61 4.92
N LYS A 340 -11.06 20.12 6.09
CA LYS A 340 -10.25 20.13 7.30
C LYS A 340 -9.07 19.18 7.21
N LEU A 341 -9.25 18.03 6.58
CA LEU A 341 -8.15 17.09 6.31
C LEU A 341 -7.11 17.73 5.36
N LEU A 342 -7.57 18.38 4.29
CA LEU A 342 -6.70 19.10 3.35
C LEU A 342 -5.90 20.21 4.06
N GLU A 343 -6.55 21.01 4.92
CA GLU A 343 -5.87 22.04 5.72
C GLU A 343 -4.73 21.45 6.57
N LEU A 344 -4.96 20.29 7.21
CA LEU A 344 -3.94 19.61 8.01
C LEU A 344 -2.81 19.04 7.14
N ILE A 345 -3.14 18.51 5.96
CA ILE A 345 -2.15 18.02 4.98
C ILE A 345 -1.27 19.18 4.50
N GLU A 346 -1.86 20.31 4.16
CA GLU A 346 -1.13 21.52 3.75
C GLU A 346 -0.19 22.05 4.85
N LYS A 347 -0.65 22.03 6.09
CA LYS A 347 0.17 22.44 7.24
C LYS A 347 1.40 21.53 7.41
N GLU A 348 1.21 20.23 7.31
CA GLU A 348 2.31 19.27 7.41
C GLU A 348 3.25 19.36 6.20
N TYR A 349 2.71 19.53 4.99
CA TYR A 349 3.51 19.80 3.80
C TYR A 349 4.37 21.05 3.95
N GLN A 350 3.83 22.14 4.49
CA GLN A 350 4.57 23.37 4.75
C GLN A 350 5.66 23.15 5.79
N ARG A 351 5.37 22.37 6.86
CA ARG A 351 6.36 22.04 7.90
C ARG A 351 7.57 21.30 7.31
N ILE A 352 7.34 20.26 6.52
CA ILE A 352 8.45 19.48 5.94
C ILE A 352 9.20 20.26 4.87
N SER A 353 8.52 21.14 4.12
CA SER A 353 9.17 22.00 3.12
C SER A 353 10.12 23.02 3.76
N ALA A 354 9.79 23.50 4.96
CA ALA A 354 10.66 24.42 5.71
C ALA A 354 11.96 23.74 6.21
N LEU A 355 11.93 22.42 6.45
CA LEU A 355 13.12 21.65 6.83
C LEU A 355 14.16 21.53 5.69
N LYS A 356 13.73 21.69 4.44
CA LYS A 356 14.61 21.66 3.26
C LYS A 356 15.41 22.96 3.10
N SER A 357 14.99 24.03 3.73
CA SER A 357 15.57 25.39 3.55
C SER A 357 16.67 25.71 4.57
N ASN A 358 16.91 24.82 5.51
CA ASN A 358 17.96 24.91 6.52
C ASN A 358 19.05 23.86 6.29
#